data_4eede168a225dbc76743387706deb934
#
_entry.id   4eede168a225dbc76743387706deb934
#
_cell.length_a   1.000
_cell.length_b   1.000
_cell.length_c   1.000
_cell.angle_alpha   90.00
_cell.angle_beta   90.00
_cell.angle_gamma   90.00
#
_symmetry.space_group_name_H-M   'P 1'
#
loop_
_entity.id
_entity.type
_entity.pdbx_description
1 polymer ?
#
loop_
_entity_poly.entity_id
_entity_poly.type
_entity_poly.pdbx_seq_one_letter_code
_entity_poly.pdbx_strand_id
1 'polypeptide(L)'
;MKIDTSNFKKGLSKRLTIGREATKEYQSYFIPIDQLFFNDQNGRIATYIEEDGGEARGCLEVGNFDEYNDIIAGYIKASANDNGDSFKKTKEDIKSKGQRIPGVILDDGRIIDGNRRFSCIRELKKETGDPKFEYFECVVLPSPKTKNEAQEIKLLELNIQFNDDEKKDYNRIDFLASFYNDTRNTASPNCIDKITYCRAAGRKPAKYDDNKRVVETRLDYLEWIGKPKAFSYLKKDKLDGPLEDIAGGRKKMSQEEWNEKKNTIYSYRTFNGQGDRTRNIRAVIKDAKQDGSIYQSVNQVIENPDFLQNLPNALKIKDKKPTTPEETEERTSYLKKLQDTLDRAFIKGSKEQSAKQYREGPKNILDSVLDKIKNIHPIELRNLPEGSKNEILKQIERIEGKLEARKKACDDDLA
;
A
#
# COMPACT_ATOMS: atom_id res chain seq x y z
N MET A 1 29.67 -19.70 -9.79
CA MET A 1 30.88 -19.67 -8.92
C MET A 1 30.40 -19.86 -7.50
N LYS A 2 31.07 -20.65 -6.66
CA LYS A 2 30.66 -20.82 -5.25
C LYS A 2 31.72 -20.19 -4.35
N ILE A 3 31.30 -19.27 -3.46
CA ILE A 3 32.20 -18.59 -2.52
C ILE A 3 32.65 -19.58 -1.45
N ASP A 4 33.97 -19.86 -1.41
CA ASP A 4 34.61 -20.62 -0.36
C ASP A 4 35.24 -19.67 0.66
N THR A 5 34.78 -19.75 1.90
CA THR A 5 35.23 -18.84 2.97
C THR A 5 36.57 -19.20 3.60
N SER A 6 37.18 -20.32 3.23
CA SER A 6 38.43 -20.83 3.86
C SER A 6 39.59 -19.84 3.76
N ASN A 7 39.65 -19.05 2.67
CA ASN A 7 40.75 -18.16 2.37
C ASN A 7 40.48 -16.68 2.68
N PHE A 8 39.29 -16.34 3.21
CA PHE A 8 38.93 -14.97 3.49
C PHE A 8 39.16 -14.57 4.95
N LYS A 9 39.54 -13.32 5.14
CA LYS A 9 39.72 -12.73 6.48
C LYS A 9 38.40 -12.77 7.23
N LYS A 10 38.42 -13.24 8.48
CA LYS A 10 37.26 -13.21 9.39
C LYS A 10 36.98 -11.80 9.88
N GLY A 11 35.71 -11.47 9.97
CA GLY A 11 35.19 -10.19 10.49
C GLY A 11 34.42 -10.40 11.80
N LEU A 12 33.39 -9.58 12.03
CA LEU A 12 32.54 -9.63 13.22
C LEU A 12 31.57 -10.81 13.12
N SER A 13 31.12 -11.32 14.26
CA SER A 13 30.00 -12.26 14.30
C SER A 13 28.66 -11.54 14.13
N LYS A 14 27.69 -12.21 13.52
CA LYS A 14 26.31 -11.72 13.39
C LYS A 14 25.32 -12.78 13.87
N ARG A 15 24.36 -12.37 14.71
CA ARG A 15 23.29 -13.26 15.16
C ARG A 15 22.17 -13.29 14.14
N LEU A 16 21.77 -14.48 13.69
CA LEU A 16 20.70 -14.68 12.71
C LEU A 16 19.75 -15.76 13.19
N THR A 17 18.47 -15.61 12.86
CA THR A 17 17.41 -16.60 13.02
C THR A 17 17.00 -17.07 11.63
N ILE A 18 17.37 -18.30 11.25
CA ILE A 18 17.05 -18.87 9.94
C ILE A 18 15.89 -19.85 10.10
N GLY A 19 14.83 -19.65 9.31
CA GLY A 19 13.66 -20.52 9.34
C GLY A 19 12.99 -20.56 10.72
N ARG A 20 12.86 -21.77 11.29
CA ARG A 20 12.27 -22.02 12.61
C ARG A 20 13.32 -22.28 13.70
N GLU A 21 14.60 -22.16 13.36
CA GLU A 21 15.66 -22.44 14.28
C GLU A 21 15.82 -21.36 15.36
N ALA A 22 16.52 -21.71 16.44
CA ALA A 22 16.95 -20.72 17.41
C ALA A 22 17.97 -19.77 16.80
N THR A 23 18.03 -18.54 17.32
CA THR A 23 19.05 -17.57 16.92
C THR A 23 20.45 -18.13 17.17
N LYS A 24 21.25 -18.18 16.12
CA LYS A 24 22.64 -18.63 16.16
C LYS A 24 23.59 -17.50 15.80
N GLU A 25 24.82 -17.61 16.23
CA GLU A 25 25.91 -16.72 15.88
C GLU A 25 26.65 -17.24 14.66
N TYR A 26 26.83 -16.39 13.65
CA TYR A 26 27.49 -16.72 12.40
C TYR A 26 28.71 -15.84 12.22
N GLN A 27 29.82 -16.43 11.81
CA GLN A 27 31.04 -15.72 11.48
C GLN A 27 30.88 -14.95 10.17
N SER A 28 31.26 -13.66 10.14
CA SER A 28 31.37 -12.92 8.90
C SER A 28 32.76 -13.00 8.28
N TYR A 29 32.86 -12.70 7.01
CA TYR A 29 34.09 -12.70 6.20
C TYR A 29 34.13 -11.45 5.32
N PHE A 30 35.34 -10.97 5.01
CA PHE A 30 35.55 -9.90 4.04
C PHE A 30 35.62 -10.49 2.62
N ILE A 31 34.53 -10.40 1.90
CA ILE A 31 34.38 -10.94 0.54
C ILE A 31 34.64 -9.84 -0.48
N PRO A 32 35.45 -10.07 -1.54
CA PRO A 32 35.63 -9.10 -2.62
C PRO A 32 34.31 -8.70 -3.27
N ILE A 33 34.11 -7.39 -3.49
CA ILE A 33 32.83 -6.87 -4.00
C ILE A 33 32.53 -7.28 -5.44
N ASP A 34 33.54 -7.65 -6.21
CA ASP A 34 33.41 -8.16 -7.58
C ASP A 34 32.85 -9.57 -7.67
N GLN A 35 32.83 -10.33 -6.57
CA GLN A 35 32.20 -11.63 -6.46
C GLN A 35 30.72 -11.54 -6.02
N LEU A 36 30.20 -10.35 -5.78
CA LEU A 36 28.89 -10.12 -5.17
C LEU A 36 27.95 -9.43 -6.15
N PHE A 37 26.65 -9.78 -6.02
CA PHE A 37 25.61 -9.13 -6.79
C PHE A 37 24.34 -8.91 -5.95
N PHE A 38 23.57 -7.88 -6.31
CA PHE A 38 22.35 -7.52 -5.63
C PHE A 38 21.27 -8.59 -5.79
N ASN A 39 20.34 -8.62 -4.85
CA ASN A 39 19.12 -9.40 -4.93
C ASN A 39 18.02 -8.59 -5.65
N ASP A 40 17.63 -9.00 -6.86
CA ASP A 40 16.52 -8.43 -7.62
C ASP A 40 15.14 -8.69 -6.99
N GLN A 41 15.06 -9.67 -6.06
CA GLN A 41 13.85 -9.96 -5.30
C GLN A 41 13.69 -9.07 -4.05
N ASN A 42 14.53 -8.06 -3.90
CA ASN A 42 14.43 -7.09 -2.82
C ASN A 42 13.14 -6.27 -2.97
N GLY A 43 12.21 -6.42 -2.02
CA GLY A 43 10.91 -5.76 -2.07
C GLY A 43 10.95 -4.24 -2.18
N ARG A 44 12.05 -3.58 -1.79
CA ARG A 44 12.20 -2.11 -1.91
C ARG A 44 12.32 -1.62 -3.34
N ILE A 45 12.74 -2.48 -4.24
CA ILE A 45 12.92 -2.15 -5.67
C ILE A 45 11.93 -2.90 -6.57
N ALA A 46 10.90 -3.53 -6.00
CA ALA A 46 9.97 -4.37 -6.74
C ALA A 46 9.32 -3.64 -7.93
N THR A 47 8.93 -2.37 -7.76
CA THR A 47 8.34 -1.57 -8.86
C THR A 47 9.35 -1.16 -9.92
N TYR A 48 10.62 -0.99 -9.56
CA TYR A 48 11.68 -0.67 -10.52
C TYR A 48 12.04 -1.89 -11.36
N ILE A 49 12.17 -3.06 -10.74
CA ILE A 49 12.37 -4.34 -11.45
C ILE A 49 11.21 -4.66 -12.40
N GLU A 50 9.99 -4.29 -12.03
CA GLU A 50 8.82 -4.42 -12.89
C GLU A 50 8.92 -3.54 -14.15
N GLU A 51 9.46 -2.31 -14.01
CA GLU A 51 9.65 -1.35 -15.12
C GLU A 51 10.87 -1.63 -15.99
N ASP A 52 11.81 -2.38 -15.46
CA ASP A 52 13.11 -2.69 -16.08
C ASP A 52 12.99 -3.45 -17.42
N GLY A 53 11.85 -4.13 -17.64
CA GLY A 53 11.65 -4.90 -18.86
C GLY A 53 12.57 -6.12 -19.01
N GLY A 54 13.33 -6.48 -17.97
CA GLY A 54 14.25 -7.61 -17.94
C GLY A 54 15.70 -7.25 -18.25
N GLU A 55 16.03 -5.96 -18.37
CA GLU A 55 17.38 -5.47 -18.67
C GLU A 55 18.40 -5.95 -17.64
N ALA A 56 18.14 -5.72 -16.36
CA ALA A 56 19.00 -6.18 -15.26
C ALA A 56 19.18 -7.71 -15.29
N ARG A 57 18.10 -8.46 -15.48
CA ARG A 57 18.16 -9.91 -15.54
C ARG A 57 18.96 -10.41 -16.73
N GLY A 58 18.84 -9.76 -17.88
CA GLY A 58 19.64 -10.05 -19.07
C GLY A 58 21.14 -9.93 -18.78
N CYS A 59 21.58 -8.86 -18.10
CA CYS A 59 22.96 -8.69 -17.67
C CYS A 59 23.43 -9.81 -16.74
N LEU A 60 22.59 -10.23 -15.79
CA LEU A 60 22.91 -11.31 -14.87
C LEU A 60 23.06 -12.66 -15.57
N GLU A 61 22.19 -12.97 -16.54
CA GLU A 61 22.19 -14.23 -17.30
C GLU A 61 23.44 -14.39 -18.17
N VAL A 62 23.98 -13.29 -18.71
CA VAL A 62 25.24 -13.30 -19.48
C VAL A 62 26.48 -13.15 -18.59
N GLY A 63 26.32 -13.09 -17.27
CA GLY A 63 27.43 -12.99 -16.31
C GLY A 63 28.05 -11.60 -16.20
N ASN A 64 27.40 -10.55 -16.71
CA ASN A 64 27.83 -9.15 -16.58
C ASN A 64 27.39 -8.56 -15.23
N PHE A 65 28.06 -8.99 -14.16
CA PHE A 65 27.72 -8.58 -12.78
C PHE A 65 27.91 -7.08 -12.53
N ASP A 66 28.86 -6.44 -13.19
CA ASP A 66 29.12 -5.00 -12.97
C ASP A 66 27.96 -4.14 -13.50
N GLU A 67 27.52 -4.38 -14.71
CA GLU A 67 26.40 -3.67 -15.31
C GLU A 67 25.08 -3.99 -14.56
N TYR A 68 24.84 -5.26 -14.26
CA TYR A 68 23.71 -5.67 -13.39
C TYR A 68 23.70 -4.89 -12.06
N ASN A 69 24.86 -4.86 -11.39
CA ASN A 69 24.99 -4.18 -10.10
C ASN A 69 24.81 -2.66 -10.24
N ASP A 70 25.23 -2.05 -11.33
CA ASP A 70 25.06 -0.61 -11.55
C ASP A 70 23.58 -0.24 -11.78
N ILE A 71 22.85 -1.05 -12.55
CA ILE A 71 21.39 -0.91 -12.73
C ILE A 71 20.67 -1.01 -11.40
N ILE A 72 20.90 -2.10 -10.64
CA ILE A 72 20.22 -2.33 -9.35
C ILE A 72 20.60 -1.29 -8.30
N ALA A 73 21.86 -0.83 -8.26
CA ALA A 73 22.27 0.26 -7.37
C ALA A 73 21.50 1.56 -7.65
N GLY A 74 21.23 1.86 -8.93
CA GLY A 74 20.38 2.96 -9.34
C GLY A 74 18.97 2.85 -8.76
N TYR A 75 18.36 1.67 -8.82
CA TYR A 75 17.02 1.42 -8.24
C TYR A 75 17.01 1.54 -6.72
N ILE A 76 18.02 1.00 -6.04
CA ILE A 76 18.15 1.12 -4.56
C ILE A 76 18.25 2.59 -4.15
N LYS A 77 19.01 3.39 -4.89
CA LYS A 77 19.16 4.83 -4.65
C LYS A 77 17.84 5.59 -4.90
N ALA A 78 17.16 5.28 -6.01
CA ALA A 78 15.88 5.88 -6.38
C ALA A 78 14.72 5.46 -5.45
N SER A 79 14.80 4.28 -4.81
CA SER A 79 13.78 3.78 -3.88
C SER A 79 13.78 4.48 -2.53
N ALA A 80 14.79 5.28 -2.20
CA ALA A 80 14.84 6.06 -0.97
C ALA A 80 13.79 7.19 -0.99
N ASN A 81 12.86 7.20 -0.04
CA ASN A 81 11.75 8.16 0.04
C ASN A 81 12.18 9.57 0.51
N ASP A 82 13.44 9.75 0.88
CA ASP A 82 14.02 10.94 1.49
C ASP A 82 14.96 11.73 0.56
N ASN A 83 14.72 11.69 -0.73
CA ASN A 83 15.58 12.31 -1.76
C ASN A 83 17.06 11.85 -1.69
N GLY A 84 17.29 10.65 -1.14
CA GLY A 84 18.62 10.06 -1.03
C GLY A 84 19.41 10.47 0.22
N ASP A 85 18.80 11.18 1.18
CA ASP A 85 19.52 11.63 2.38
C ASP A 85 19.98 10.47 3.25
N SER A 86 19.16 9.41 3.40
CA SER A 86 19.55 8.20 4.13
C SER A 86 20.71 7.46 3.44
N PHE A 87 20.76 7.48 2.11
CA PHE A 87 21.85 6.90 1.33
C PHE A 87 23.15 7.67 1.57
N LYS A 88 23.12 9.01 1.46
CA LYS A 88 24.26 9.89 1.71
C LYS A 88 24.82 9.71 3.13
N LYS A 89 23.94 9.73 4.15
CA LYS A 89 24.34 9.49 5.55
C LYS A 89 25.02 8.13 5.73
N THR A 90 24.47 7.06 5.14
CA THR A 90 25.08 5.73 5.21
C THR A 90 26.46 5.71 4.55
N LYS A 91 26.60 6.37 3.39
CA LYS A 91 27.86 6.46 2.66
C LYS A 91 28.93 7.23 3.44
N GLU A 92 28.57 8.37 4.04
CA GLU A 92 29.48 9.16 4.88
C GLU A 92 29.91 8.41 6.14
N ASP A 93 28.99 7.69 6.81
CA ASP A 93 29.33 6.85 7.96
C ASP A 93 30.31 5.73 7.57
N ILE A 94 30.06 5.02 6.47
CA ILE A 94 30.97 3.98 5.96
C ILE A 94 32.33 4.59 5.55
N LYS A 95 32.33 5.76 4.92
CA LYS A 95 33.57 6.44 4.51
C LYS A 95 34.45 6.76 5.73
N SER A 96 33.85 7.25 6.82
CA SER A 96 34.55 7.68 8.01
C SER A 96 34.89 6.54 8.97
N LYS A 97 34.01 5.56 9.16
CA LYS A 97 34.11 4.53 10.21
C LYS A 97 34.25 3.10 9.69
N GLY A 98 34.17 2.89 8.37
CA GLY A 98 34.09 1.56 7.79
C GLY A 98 32.70 0.91 7.96
N GLN A 99 32.57 -0.32 7.50
CA GLN A 99 31.37 -1.12 7.66
C GLN A 99 31.31 -1.68 9.08
N ARG A 100 30.30 -1.27 9.85
CA ARG A 100 30.13 -1.69 11.26
C ARG A 100 29.20 -2.87 11.47
N ILE A 101 28.33 -3.12 10.53
CA ILE A 101 27.32 -4.19 10.60
C ILE A 101 27.53 -5.12 9.41
N PRO A 102 27.86 -6.41 9.63
CA PRO A 102 28.00 -7.36 8.55
C PRO A 102 26.69 -7.53 7.77
N GLY A 103 26.80 -7.67 6.44
CA GLY A 103 25.69 -8.08 5.59
C GLY A 103 25.39 -9.57 5.71
N VAL A 104 24.48 -10.06 4.86
CA VAL A 104 24.21 -11.49 4.66
C VAL A 104 24.17 -11.76 3.16
N ILE A 105 24.90 -12.76 2.72
CA ILE A 105 24.93 -13.21 1.33
C ILE A 105 24.67 -14.71 1.23
N LEU A 106 24.35 -15.17 0.04
CA LEU A 106 24.41 -16.59 -0.31
C LEU A 106 25.77 -16.94 -0.88
N ASP A 107 26.11 -18.24 -0.87
CA ASP A 107 27.38 -18.72 -1.40
C ASP A 107 27.51 -18.62 -2.94
N ASP A 108 26.43 -18.20 -3.64
CA ASP A 108 26.46 -17.82 -5.04
C ASP A 108 26.85 -16.34 -5.27
N GLY A 109 27.01 -15.56 -4.20
CA GLY A 109 27.34 -14.12 -4.23
C GLY A 109 26.14 -13.19 -4.11
N ARG A 110 24.91 -13.70 -4.01
CA ARG A 110 23.68 -12.90 -3.91
C ARG A 110 23.54 -12.27 -2.52
N ILE A 111 23.28 -10.98 -2.48
CA ILE A 111 23.14 -10.21 -1.23
C ILE A 111 21.71 -10.29 -0.72
N ILE A 112 21.50 -10.90 0.44
CA ILE A 112 20.20 -11.01 1.12
C ILE A 112 19.97 -9.81 2.05
N ASP A 113 21.00 -9.36 2.79
CA ASP A 113 20.94 -8.16 3.63
C ASP A 113 22.16 -7.28 3.46
N GLY A 114 21.95 -5.96 3.49
CA GLY A 114 23.00 -4.96 3.36
C GLY A 114 23.11 -4.35 1.99
N ASN A 115 22.07 -4.45 1.14
CA ASN A 115 22.07 -3.90 -0.22
C ASN A 115 22.47 -2.41 -0.27
N ARG A 116 21.93 -1.54 0.64
CA ARG A 116 22.32 -0.12 0.73
C ARG A 116 23.80 0.05 1.07
N ARG A 117 24.32 -0.71 2.05
CA ARG A 117 25.73 -0.66 2.45
C ARG A 117 26.64 -1.09 1.31
N PHE A 118 26.30 -2.17 0.64
CA PHE A 118 27.05 -2.66 -0.52
C PHE A 118 27.06 -1.63 -1.66
N SER A 119 25.92 -0.99 -1.95
CA SER A 119 25.84 0.10 -2.93
C SER A 119 26.76 1.27 -2.56
N CYS A 120 26.77 1.68 -1.27
CA CYS A 120 27.68 2.72 -0.79
C CYS A 120 29.14 2.35 -0.91
N ILE A 121 29.51 1.10 -0.59
CA ILE A 121 30.90 0.61 -0.71
C ILE A 121 31.35 0.58 -2.16
N ARG A 122 30.50 0.12 -3.11
CA ARG A 122 30.79 0.16 -4.54
C ARG A 122 31.04 1.61 -5.04
N GLU A 123 30.17 2.57 -4.63
CA GLU A 123 30.39 3.99 -4.96
C GLU A 123 31.70 4.52 -4.37
N LEU A 124 31.98 4.24 -3.11
CA LEU A 124 33.21 4.69 -2.45
C LEU A 124 34.47 4.11 -3.12
N LYS A 125 34.44 2.82 -3.53
CA LYS A 125 35.52 2.24 -4.32
C LYS A 125 35.73 3.00 -5.64
N LYS A 126 34.64 3.27 -6.39
CA LYS A 126 34.70 4.02 -7.66
C LYS A 126 35.22 5.45 -7.48
N GLU A 127 34.82 6.13 -6.38
CA GLU A 127 35.19 7.54 -6.13
C GLU A 127 36.61 7.72 -5.57
N THR A 128 37.06 6.80 -4.73
CA THR A 128 38.29 7.00 -3.96
C THR A 128 39.45 6.11 -4.38
N GLY A 129 39.15 4.96 -4.99
CA GLY A 129 40.17 3.93 -5.26
C GLY A 129 40.80 3.31 -4.00
N ASP A 130 40.27 3.61 -2.81
CA ASP A 130 40.84 3.13 -1.53
C ASP A 130 40.60 1.60 -1.38
N PRO A 131 41.67 0.80 -1.20
CA PRO A 131 41.58 -0.65 -1.07
C PRO A 131 40.66 -1.14 0.06
N LYS A 132 40.39 -0.34 1.08
CA LYS A 132 39.45 -0.69 2.15
C LYS A 132 38.01 -0.91 1.67
N PHE A 133 37.64 -0.38 0.49
CA PHE A 133 36.32 -0.53 -0.13
C PHE A 133 36.28 -1.66 -1.19
N GLU A 134 37.33 -2.46 -1.30
CA GLU A 134 37.33 -3.65 -2.16
C GLU A 134 36.57 -4.83 -1.58
N TYR A 135 36.24 -4.77 -0.30
CA TYR A 135 35.62 -5.87 0.42
C TYR A 135 34.28 -5.45 1.05
N PHE A 136 33.37 -6.40 1.11
CA PHE A 136 32.13 -6.29 1.85
C PHE A 136 32.14 -7.33 2.98
N GLU A 137 32.00 -6.87 4.22
CA GLU A 137 31.93 -7.76 5.38
C GLU A 137 30.54 -8.39 5.46
N CYS A 138 30.43 -9.71 5.38
CA CYS A 138 29.15 -10.42 5.36
C CYS A 138 29.25 -11.84 5.88
N VAL A 139 28.13 -12.36 6.38
CA VAL A 139 27.90 -13.77 6.64
C VAL A 139 27.58 -14.46 5.32
N VAL A 140 28.16 -15.63 5.08
CA VAL A 140 27.90 -16.45 3.89
C VAL A 140 27.01 -17.62 4.28
N LEU A 141 25.85 -17.72 3.65
CA LEU A 141 24.88 -18.80 3.82
C LEU A 141 24.83 -19.68 2.57
N PRO A 142 24.49 -20.97 2.69
CA PRO A 142 24.33 -21.82 1.51
C PRO A 142 23.15 -21.35 0.64
N SER A 143 23.33 -21.41 -0.67
CA SER A 143 22.25 -21.17 -1.62
C SER A 143 21.19 -22.27 -1.54
N PRO A 144 19.88 -21.91 -1.58
CA PRO A 144 18.81 -22.88 -1.43
C PRO A 144 18.77 -23.84 -2.62
N LYS A 145 18.65 -25.13 -2.33
CA LYS A 145 18.51 -26.21 -3.31
C LYS A 145 17.07 -26.71 -3.43
N THR A 146 16.27 -26.43 -2.42
CA THR A 146 14.87 -26.86 -2.34
C THR A 146 13.95 -25.64 -2.14
N LYS A 147 12.66 -25.84 -2.45
CA LYS A 147 11.62 -24.80 -2.20
C LYS A 147 11.56 -24.43 -0.71
N ASN A 148 11.70 -25.39 0.18
CA ASN A 148 11.68 -25.14 1.62
C ASN A 148 12.85 -24.25 2.05
N GLU A 149 14.06 -24.54 1.58
CA GLU A 149 15.24 -23.71 1.87
C GLU A 149 15.08 -22.29 1.29
N ALA A 150 14.52 -22.15 0.08
CA ALA A 150 14.22 -20.84 -0.49
C ALA A 150 13.23 -20.04 0.36
N GLN A 151 12.22 -20.71 0.91
CA GLN A 151 11.28 -20.09 1.86
C GLN A 151 11.96 -19.68 3.16
N GLU A 152 12.89 -20.48 3.69
CA GLU A 152 13.66 -20.13 4.90
C GLU A 152 14.55 -18.90 4.70
N ILE A 153 15.21 -18.78 3.55
CA ILE A 153 15.96 -17.57 3.18
C ILE A 153 15.02 -16.36 3.07
N LYS A 154 13.85 -16.54 2.47
CA LYS A 154 12.84 -15.47 2.41
C LYS A 154 12.34 -15.05 3.80
N LEU A 155 12.14 -15.99 4.69
CA LEU A 155 11.77 -15.71 6.09
C LEU A 155 12.87 -14.95 6.83
N LEU A 156 14.15 -15.31 6.60
CA LEU A 156 15.29 -14.56 7.13
C LEU A 156 15.28 -13.10 6.63
N GLU A 157 15.09 -12.90 5.31
CA GLU A 157 14.97 -11.55 4.71
C GLU A 157 13.86 -10.73 5.36
N LEU A 158 12.66 -11.30 5.52
CA LEU A 158 11.52 -10.65 6.17
C LEU A 158 11.81 -10.34 7.65
N ASN A 159 12.40 -11.28 8.39
CA ASN A 159 12.78 -11.06 9.79
C ASN A 159 13.75 -9.87 9.92
N ILE A 160 14.78 -9.82 9.07
CA ILE A 160 15.75 -8.72 9.08
C ILE A 160 15.07 -7.40 8.68
N GLN A 161 14.14 -7.43 7.71
CA GLN A 161 13.46 -6.22 7.24
C GLN A 161 12.48 -5.63 8.26
N PHE A 162 11.79 -6.45 9.04
CA PHE A 162 10.72 -5.99 9.92
C PHE A 162 11.13 -5.84 11.38
N ASN A 163 12.16 -6.53 11.83
CA ASN A 163 12.61 -6.47 13.22
C ASN A 163 13.70 -5.41 13.49
N ASP A 164 14.21 -4.78 12.43
CA ASP A 164 15.21 -3.71 12.56
C ASP A 164 14.46 -2.36 12.68
N ASP A 165 14.38 -1.81 13.88
CA ASP A 165 13.64 -0.57 14.21
C ASP A 165 14.12 0.67 13.42
N GLU A 166 15.29 0.62 12.81
CA GLU A 166 15.86 1.71 12.00
C GLU A 166 15.33 1.77 10.55
N LYS A 167 14.53 0.80 10.11
CA LYS A 167 14.08 0.69 8.69
C LYS A 167 12.71 1.35 8.46
N LYS A 168 12.60 2.66 8.73
CA LYS A 168 11.34 3.42 8.62
C LYS A 168 10.87 3.75 7.20
N ASP A 169 11.70 3.60 6.17
CA ASP A 169 11.44 4.17 4.83
C ASP A 169 11.10 3.13 3.77
N TYR A 170 10.04 2.36 4.00
CA TYR A 170 9.51 1.47 2.97
C TYR A 170 8.35 2.16 2.24
N ASN A 171 8.50 2.42 0.93
CA ASN A 171 7.39 2.92 0.13
C ASN A 171 6.24 1.92 0.19
N ARG A 172 5.03 2.41 0.46
CA ARG A 172 3.86 1.56 0.67
C ARG A 172 3.49 0.73 -0.55
N ILE A 173 3.72 1.26 -1.76
CA ILE A 173 3.45 0.55 -3.01
C ILE A 173 4.45 -0.58 -3.21
N ASP A 174 5.75 -0.30 -3.02
CA ASP A 174 6.81 -1.31 -3.11
C ASP A 174 6.60 -2.42 -2.05
N PHE A 175 6.23 -2.02 -0.82
CA PHE A 175 5.87 -2.97 0.24
C PHE A 175 4.73 -3.90 -0.19
N LEU A 176 3.67 -3.37 -0.79
CA LEU A 176 2.51 -4.19 -1.18
C LEU A 176 2.77 -5.01 -2.44
N ALA A 177 3.63 -4.54 -3.35
CA ALA A 177 4.12 -5.34 -4.47
C ALA A 177 4.94 -6.54 -3.95
N SER A 178 5.86 -6.30 -2.99
CA SER A 178 6.59 -7.38 -2.32
C SER A 178 5.65 -8.33 -1.58
N PHE A 179 4.70 -7.81 -0.80
CA PHE A 179 3.70 -8.61 -0.11
C PHE A 179 2.91 -9.51 -1.06
N TYR A 180 2.54 -9.00 -2.25
CA TYR A 180 1.91 -9.81 -3.28
C TYR A 180 2.80 -10.95 -3.74
N ASN A 181 4.05 -10.66 -4.08
CA ASN A 181 5.00 -11.67 -4.52
C ASN A 181 5.29 -12.73 -3.45
N ASP A 182 5.39 -12.29 -2.19
CA ASP A 182 5.72 -13.15 -1.06
C ASP A 182 4.55 -14.04 -0.60
N THR A 183 3.29 -13.62 -0.84
CA THR A 183 2.14 -14.29 -0.20
C THR A 183 1.00 -14.67 -1.15
N ARG A 184 0.95 -14.11 -2.34
CA ARG A 184 -0.16 -14.27 -3.29
C ARG A 184 0.25 -14.77 -4.66
N ASN A 185 1.48 -14.52 -5.06
CA ASN A 185 2.03 -15.00 -6.31
C ASN A 185 2.47 -16.47 -6.17
N THR A 186 1.53 -17.38 -6.38
CA THR A 186 1.77 -18.83 -6.26
C THR A 186 2.79 -19.38 -7.26
N ALA A 187 3.07 -18.65 -8.34
CA ALA A 187 4.13 -18.96 -9.27
C ALA A 187 5.53 -18.66 -8.72
N SER A 188 5.63 -17.82 -7.68
CA SER A 188 6.89 -17.53 -7.00
C SER A 188 7.32 -18.73 -6.14
N PRO A 189 8.56 -19.22 -6.25
CA PRO A 189 9.08 -20.28 -5.38
C PRO A 189 9.13 -19.85 -3.91
N ASN A 190 9.18 -18.54 -3.67
CA ASN A 190 9.29 -17.94 -2.33
C ASN A 190 7.93 -17.63 -1.70
N CYS A 191 6.81 -17.98 -2.35
CA CYS A 191 5.47 -17.72 -1.82
C CYS A 191 5.25 -18.50 -0.52
N ILE A 192 4.91 -17.78 0.54
CA ILE A 192 4.70 -18.28 1.90
C ILE A 192 3.26 -18.10 2.35
N ASP A 193 2.81 -18.98 3.25
CA ASP A 193 1.45 -18.93 3.80
C ASP A 193 1.28 -17.80 4.82
N LYS A 194 0.01 -17.48 5.12
CA LYS A 194 -0.37 -16.40 6.04
C LYS A 194 0.25 -16.54 7.43
N ILE A 195 0.24 -17.73 8.01
CA ILE A 195 0.71 -17.96 9.39
C ILE A 195 2.22 -17.73 9.45
N THR A 196 2.94 -18.29 8.50
CA THR A 196 4.39 -18.18 8.36
C THR A 196 4.81 -16.74 8.12
N TYR A 197 4.12 -16.02 7.20
CA TYR A 197 4.37 -14.59 6.96
C TYR A 197 4.14 -13.74 8.22
N CYS A 198 3.00 -13.93 8.91
CA CYS A 198 2.68 -13.14 10.10
C CYS A 198 3.71 -13.33 11.21
N ARG A 199 4.20 -14.56 11.38
CA ARG A 199 5.25 -14.87 12.37
C ARG A 199 6.57 -14.19 12.00
N ALA A 200 7.02 -14.32 10.77
CA ALA A 200 8.28 -13.74 10.31
C ALA A 200 8.26 -12.20 10.35
N ALA A 201 7.16 -11.60 9.92
CA ALA A 201 7.01 -10.15 9.87
C ALA A 201 6.60 -9.52 11.21
N GLY A 202 6.44 -10.30 12.30
CA GLY A 202 5.96 -9.80 13.59
C GLY A 202 4.58 -9.12 13.49
N ARG A 203 3.70 -9.57 12.57
CA ARG A 203 2.44 -8.91 12.27
C ARG A 203 1.23 -9.73 12.73
N LYS A 204 0.18 -9.03 13.19
CA LYS A 204 -1.10 -9.67 13.52
C LYS A 204 -1.82 -10.15 12.24
N PRO A 205 -2.56 -11.29 12.30
CA PRO A 205 -3.33 -11.80 11.15
C PRO A 205 -4.28 -10.77 10.52
N ALA A 206 -4.91 -9.91 11.33
CA ALA A 206 -5.77 -8.84 10.84
C ALA A 206 -5.04 -7.86 9.91
N LYS A 207 -3.77 -7.54 10.21
CA LYS A 207 -2.95 -6.66 9.34
C LYS A 207 -2.59 -7.33 8.01
N TYR A 208 -2.38 -8.65 8.02
CA TYR A 208 -2.22 -9.44 6.79
C TYR A 208 -3.50 -9.34 5.93
N ASP A 209 -4.67 -9.55 6.51
CA ASP A 209 -5.95 -9.50 5.79
C ASP A 209 -6.24 -8.11 5.23
N ASP A 210 -5.87 -7.05 5.95
CA ASP A 210 -5.95 -5.68 5.44
C ASP A 210 -5.01 -5.45 4.25
N ASN A 211 -3.74 -5.88 4.35
CA ASN A 211 -2.79 -5.79 3.23
C ASN A 211 -3.27 -6.60 2.02
N LYS A 212 -3.76 -7.82 2.24
CA LYS A 212 -4.33 -8.68 1.20
C LYS A 212 -5.44 -7.96 0.44
N ARG A 213 -6.39 -7.35 1.14
CA ARG A 213 -7.51 -6.62 0.54
C ARG A 213 -7.03 -5.42 -0.28
N VAL A 214 -6.07 -4.66 0.24
CA VAL A 214 -5.49 -3.53 -0.49
C VAL A 214 -4.81 -3.99 -1.77
N VAL A 215 -4.04 -5.07 -1.71
CA VAL A 215 -3.39 -5.67 -2.88
C VAL A 215 -4.42 -6.17 -3.90
N GLU A 216 -5.45 -6.89 -3.47
CA GLU A 216 -6.52 -7.39 -4.36
C GLU A 216 -7.26 -6.23 -5.04
N THR A 217 -7.51 -5.14 -4.31
CA THR A 217 -8.12 -3.93 -4.89
C THR A 217 -7.21 -3.26 -5.92
N ARG A 218 -5.90 -3.22 -5.66
CA ARG A 218 -4.92 -2.67 -6.60
C ARG A 218 -4.80 -3.50 -7.87
N LEU A 219 -4.77 -4.82 -7.74
CA LEU A 219 -4.73 -5.74 -8.89
C LEU A 219 -6.00 -5.63 -9.72
N ASP A 220 -7.19 -5.61 -9.08
CA ASP A 220 -8.48 -5.43 -9.75
C ASP A 220 -8.54 -4.08 -10.50
N TYR A 221 -8.05 -2.99 -9.88
CA TYR A 221 -7.94 -1.69 -10.55
C TYR A 221 -6.96 -1.70 -11.73
N LEU A 222 -5.78 -2.31 -11.56
CA LEU A 222 -4.78 -2.41 -12.61
C LEU A 222 -5.28 -3.25 -13.80
N GLU A 223 -6.01 -4.31 -13.53
CA GLU A 223 -6.68 -5.11 -14.56
C GLU A 223 -7.75 -4.28 -15.28
N TRP A 224 -8.56 -3.54 -14.53
CA TRP A 224 -9.61 -2.67 -15.07
C TRP A 224 -9.06 -1.58 -16.01
N ILE A 225 -7.90 -1.01 -15.72
CA ILE A 225 -7.25 -0.03 -16.62
C ILE A 225 -6.42 -0.67 -17.74
N GLY A 226 -6.41 -2.00 -17.86
CA GLY A 226 -5.64 -2.73 -18.87
C GLY A 226 -4.13 -2.80 -18.59
N LYS A 227 -3.70 -2.69 -17.34
CA LYS A 227 -2.29 -2.75 -16.90
C LYS A 227 -2.09 -3.81 -15.81
N PRO A 228 -2.36 -5.10 -16.10
CA PRO A 228 -2.33 -6.14 -15.08
C PRO A 228 -0.95 -6.21 -14.40
N LYS A 229 -0.96 -6.18 -13.07
CA LYS A 229 0.23 -6.25 -12.19
C LYS A 229 1.22 -5.08 -12.27
N ALA A 230 0.90 -3.99 -12.97
CA ALA A 230 1.76 -2.82 -13.10
C ALA A 230 1.74 -1.94 -11.84
N PHE A 231 2.36 -2.39 -10.74
CA PHE A 231 2.39 -1.64 -9.47
C PHE A 231 3.12 -0.30 -9.58
N SER A 232 4.09 -0.20 -10.47
CA SER A 232 4.82 1.02 -10.79
C SER A 232 3.89 2.15 -11.27
N TYR A 233 2.86 1.80 -12.06
CA TYR A 233 1.85 2.73 -12.52
C TYR A 233 1.14 3.42 -11.34
N LEU A 234 0.85 2.67 -10.27
CA LEU A 234 0.20 3.22 -9.07
C LEU A 234 1.06 4.28 -8.39
N LYS A 235 2.39 4.12 -8.46
CA LYS A 235 3.36 5.07 -7.90
C LYS A 235 3.40 6.36 -8.71
N LYS A 236 3.44 6.25 -10.05
CA LYS A 236 3.44 7.39 -10.98
C LYS A 236 2.17 8.23 -10.84
N ASP A 237 1.02 7.59 -10.75
CA ASP A 237 -0.30 8.24 -10.65
C ASP A 237 -0.71 8.61 -9.20
N LYS A 238 0.18 8.40 -8.20
CA LYS A 238 -0.06 8.68 -6.78
C LYS A 238 -1.36 8.05 -6.24
N LEU A 239 -1.59 6.79 -6.60
CA LEU A 239 -2.83 6.06 -6.31
C LEU A 239 -2.82 5.32 -4.97
N ASP A 240 -1.77 5.45 -4.17
CA ASP A 240 -1.59 4.72 -2.92
C ASP A 240 -2.74 4.96 -1.94
N GLY A 241 -2.91 6.19 -1.47
CA GLY A 241 -4.00 6.55 -0.54
C GLY A 241 -5.40 6.31 -1.10
N PRO A 242 -5.73 6.78 -2.33
CA PRO A 242 -7.05 6.56 -2.91
C PRO A 242 -7.45 5.09 -3.04
N LEU A 243 -6.55 4.19 -3.41
CA LEU A 243 -6.86 2.76 -3.49
C LEU A 243 -6.93 2.09 -2.11
N GLU A 244 -6.27 2.62 -1.08
CA GLU A 244 -6.50 2.20 0.30
C GLU A 244 -7.90 2.60 0.79
N ASP A 245 -8.37 3.80 0.45
CA ASP A 245 -9.74 4.24 0.75
C ASP A 245 -10.78 3.34 0.07
N ILE A 246 -10.56 3.00 -1.21
CA ILE A 246 -11.42 2.08 -1.97
C ILE A 246 -11.41 0.68 -1.33
N ALA A 247 -10.25 0.14 -0.96
CA ALA A 247 -10.14 -1.14 -0.28
C ALA A 247 -10.86 -1.15 1.08
N GLY A 248 -10.83 -0.03 1.81
CA GLY A 248 -11.59 0.16 3.04
C GLY A 248 -13.09 0.13 2.83
N GLY A 249 -13.56 0.70 1.72
CA GLY A 249 -14.96 0.65 1.29
C GLY A 249 -15.40 -0.75 0.89
N ARG A 250 -14.62 -1.42 0.03
CA ARG A 250 -14.86 -2.79 -0.42
C ARG A 250 -15.05 -3.79 0.72
N LYS A 251 -14.36 -3.61 1.86
CA LYS A 251 -14.51 -4.46 3.06
C LYS A 251 -15.97 -4.61 3.53
N LYS A 252 -16.81 -3.64 3.22
CA LYS A 252 -18.17 -3.54 3.72
C LYS A 252 -19.22 -3.85 2.65
N MET A 253 -18.81 -4.37 1.51
CA MET A 253 -19.65 -4.78 0.39
C MET A 253 -19.50 -6.27 0.15
N SER A 254 -20.55 -6.94 -0.31
CA SER A 254 -20.44 -8.31 -0.85
C SER A 254 -19.62 -8.28 -2.15
N GLN A 255 -19.23 -9.45 -2.66
CA GLN A 255 -18.49 -9.53 -3.93
C GLN A 255 -19.38 -9.14 -5.11
N GLU A 256 -20.67 -9.46 -5.04
CA GLU A 256 -21.69 -9.09 -6.04
C GLU A 256 -21.86 -7.57 -6.07
N GLU A 257 -22.13 -6.95 -4.92
CA GLU A 257 -22.24 -5.49 -4.80
C GLU A 257 -20.97 -4.77 -5.30
N TRP A 258 -19.79 -5.33 -4.99
CA TRP A 258 -18.54 -4.77 -5.48
C TRP A 258 -18.44 -4.84 -7.00
N ASN A 259 -18.77 -5.98 -7.61
CA ASN A 259 -18.70 -6.15 -9.06
C ASN A 259 -19.62 -5.20 -9.81
N GLU A 260 -20.80 -4.91 -9.25
CA GLU A 260 -21.75 -3.93 -9.81
C GLU A 260 -21.24 -2.49 -9.69
N LYS A 261 -20.57 -2.16 -8.59
CA LYS A 261 -20.23 -0.77 -8.25
C LYS A 261 -18.81 -0.34 -8.61
N LYS A 262 -17.90 -1.30 -8.83
CA LYS A 262 -16.48 -1.03 -9.05
C LYS A 262 -16.22 -0.15 -10.28
N ASN A 263 -16.96 -0.35 -11.37
CA ASN A 263 -16.79 0.44 -12.59
C ASN A 263 -17.01 1.94 -12.33
N THR A 264 -18.07 2.28 -11.62
CA THR A 264 -18.37 3.65 -11.21
C THR A 264 -17.31 4.23 -10.28
N ILE A 265 -16.90 3.47 -9.27
CA ILE A 265 -15.90 3.89 -8.29
C ILE A 265 -14.54 4.13 -8.96
N TYR A 266 -14.12 3.20 -9.83
CA TYR A 266 -12.84 3.31 -10.54
C TYR A 266 -12.83 4.42 -11.58
N SER A 267 -13.90 4.56 -12.37
CA SER A 267 -14.05 5.65 -13.36
C SER A 267 -14.01 7.01 -12.66
N TYR A 268 -14.81 7.17 -11.60
CA TYR A 268 -14.81 8.41 -10.83
C TYR A 268 -13.42 8.75 -10.30
N ARG A 269 -12.72 7.77 -9.67
CA ARG A 269 -11.35 7.99 -9.18
C ARG A 269 -10.37 8.33 -10.28
N THR A 270 -10.47 7.67 -11.42
CA THR A 270 -9.52 7.80 -12.53
C THR A 270 -9.59 9.17 -13.20
N PHE A 271 -10.79 9.72 -13.35
CA PHE A 271 -11.03 10.96 -14.10
C PHE A 271 -11.34 12.18 -13.24
N ASN A 272 -11.58 12.04 -11.94
CA ASN A 272 -11.96 13.16 -11.06
C ASN A 272 -10.79 14.04 -10.58
N GLY A 273 -9.58 13.83 -11.08
CA GLY A 273 -8.44 14.70 -10.81
C GLY A 273 -7.75 14.50 -9.46
N GLN A 274 -6.80 15.42 -9.16
CA GLN A 274 -5.93 15.39 -7.99
C GLN A 274 -6.29 16.50 -6.98
N GLY A 275 -5.74 16.43 -5.77
CA GLY A 275 -5.89 17.44 -4.74
C GLY A 275 -7.09 17.19 -3.82
N ASP A 276 -7.78 18.24 -3.38
CA ASP A 276 -8.91 18.14 -2.45
C ASP A 276 -10.05 17.26 -2.96
N ARG A 277 -10.12 17.05 -4.25
CA ARG A 277 -11.07 16.15 -4.93
C ARG A 277 -10.86 14.67 -4.55
N THR A 278 -9.68 14.29 -4.04
CA THR A 278 -9.46 12.93 -3.51
C THR A 278 -10.38 12.61 -2.32
N ARG A 279 -10.86 13.62 -1.60
CA ARG A 279 -11.84 13.45 -0.52
C ARG A 279 -13.21 13.01 -1.03
N ASN A 280 -13.58 13.43 -2.24
CA ASN A 280 -14.88 13.11 -2.84
C ASN A 280 -15.02 11.61 -3.10
N ILE A 281 -13.92 10.90 -3.40
CA ILE A 281 -13.98 9.44 -3.58
C ILE A 281 -14.48 8.73 -2.34
N ARG A 282 -14.12 9.20 -1.13
CA ARG A 282 -14.61 8.63 0.14
C ARG A 282 -16.11 8.79 0.28
N ALA A 283 -16.65 9.95 -0.16
CA ALA A 283 -18.09 10.18 -0.16
C ALA A 283 -18.81 9.25 -1.14
N VAL A 284 -18.30 9.10 -2.38
CA VAL A 284 -18.84 8.17 -3.38
C VAL A 284 -18.82 6.74 -2.85
N ILE A 285 -17.72 6.28 -2.28
CA ILE A 285 -17.60 4.91 -1.73
C ILE A 285 -18.56 4.69 -0.56
N LYS A 286 -18.66 5.67 0.34
CA LYS A 286 -19.57 5.59 1.49
C LYS A 286 -21.02 5.51 1.03
N ASP A 287 -21.37 6.32 0.06
CA ASP A 287 -22.72 6.44 -0.47
C ASP A 287 -23.11 5.24 -1.35
N ALA A 288 -22.14 4.65 -2.05
CA ALA A 288 -22.34 3.46 -2.86
C ALA A 288 -22.92 2.27 -2.10
N LYS A 289 -22.63 2.13 -0.79
CA LYS A 289 -23.17 1.05 0.06
C LYS A 289 -24.67 1.14 0.28
N GLN A 290 -25.23 2.33 0.19
CA GLN A 290 -26.64 2.63 0.49
C GLN A 290 -27.39 3.04 -0.76
N ASP A 291 -26.77 2.90 -1.95
CA ASP A 291 -27.27 3.42 -3.22
C ASP A 291 -27.75 4.87 -3.10
N GLY A 292 -26.98 5.67 -2.36
CA GLY A 292 -27.32 7.04 -2.04
C GLY A 292 -27.21 7.98 -3.22
N SER A 293 -27.69 9.21 -3.06
CA SER A 293 -27.85 10.19 -4.15
C SER A 293 -26.55 10.58 -4.84
N ILE A 294 -25.42 10.64 -4.08
CA ILE A 294 -24.10 10.94 -4.66
C ILE A 294 -23.69 9.82 -5.61
N TYR A 295 -23.73 8.56 -5.10
CA TYR A 295 -23.38 7.41 -5.92
C TYR A 295 -24.28 7.31 -7.16
N GLN A 296 -25.60 7.39 -6.99
CA GLN A 296 -26.56 7.30 -8.10
C GLN A 296 -26.34 8.36 -9.16
N SER A 297 -26.12 9.64 -8.76
CA SER A 297 -25.85 10.70 -9.72
C SER A 297 -24.56 10.49 -10.51
N VAL A 298 -23.51 9.98 -9.87
CA VAL A 298 -22.24 9.65 -10.54
C VAL A 298 -22.42 8.42 -11.42
N ASN A 299 -23.10 7.39 -10.92
CA ASN A 299 -23.36 6.15 -11.64
C ASN A 299 -24.16 6.39 -12.91
N GLN A 300 -25.17 7.26 -12.88
CA GLN A 300 -25.97 7.62 -14.05
C GLN A 300 -25.12 8.20 -15.19
N VAL A 301 -24.05 8.92 -14.87
CA VAL A 301 -23.12 9.45 -15.89
C VAL A 301 -22.23 8.34 -16.43
N ILE A 302 -21.71 7.48 -15.56
CA ILE A 302 -20.71 6.47 -15.92
C ILE A 302 -21.35 5.28 -16.64
N GLU A 303 -22.56 4.88 -16.23
CA GLU A 303 -23.33 3.80 -16.92
C GLU A 303 -24.05 4.29 -18.17
N ASN A 304 -23.88 5.58 -18.54
CA ASN A 304 -24.38 6.05 -19.83
C ASN A 304 -23.67 5.30 -20.98
N PRO A 305 -24.40 4.79 -21.97
CA PRO A 305 -23.80 4.02 -23.09
C PRO A 305 -22.67 4.79 -23.80
N ASP A 306 -22.81 6.09 -24.00
CA ASP A 306 -21.80 6.92 -24.65
C ASP A 306 -20.51 7.01 -23.80
N PHE A 307 -20.64 7.09 -22.47
CA PHE A 307 -19.49 7.08 -21.58
C PHE A 307 -18.77 5.72 -21.62
N LEU A 308 -19.52 4.62 -21.49
CA LEU A 308 -18.96 3.27 -21.50
C LEU A 308 -18.27 2.94 -22.83
N GLN A 309 -18.85 3.32 -23.97
CA GLN A 309 -18.25 3.14 -25.28
C GLN A 309 -16.93 3.93 -25.43
N ASN A 310 -16.85 5.11 -24.82
CA ASN A 310 -15.66 5.97 -24.88
C ASN A 310 -14.64 5.69 -23.79
N LEU A 311 -14.96 4.91 -22.77
CA LEU A 311 -14.08 4.63 -21.62
C LEU A 311 -12.69 4.06 -22.02
N PRO A 312 -12.59 3.06 -22.95
CA PRO A 312 -11.27 2.57 -23.38
C PRO A 312 -10.40 3.64 -24.03
N ASN A 313 -11.03 4.53 -24.81
CA ASN A 313 -10.33 5.65 -25.45
C ASN A 313 -9.89 6.70 -24.40
N ALA A 314 -10.75 7.01 -23.43
CA ALA A 314 -10.43 7.92 -22.34
C ALA A 314 -9.23 7.43 -21.50
N LEU A 315 -9.15 6.12 -21.22
CA LEU A 315 -8.01 5.51 -20.53
C LEU A 315 -6.72 5.62 -21.36
N LYS A 316 -6.79 5.36 -22.67
CA LYS A 316 -5.63 5.52 -23.58
C LYS A 316 -5.16 6.97 -23.62
N ILE A 317 -6.08 7.95 -23.74
CA ILE A 317 -5.74 9.37 -23.74
C ILE A 317 -5.10 9.78 -22.43
N LYS A 318 -5.61 9.31 -21.30
CA LYS A 318 -5.03 9.57 -19.97
C LYS A 318 -3.58 9.08 -19.87
N ASP A 319 -3.30 7.91 -20.41
CA ASP A 319 -1.97 7.27 -20.33
C ASP A 319 -0.96 7.81 -21.35
N LYS A 320 -1.44 8.35 -22.47
CA LYS A 320 -0.57 8.87 -23.51
C LYS A 320 0.26 10.03 -22.98
N LYS A 321 1.59 9.93 -23.08
CA LYS A 321 2.48 11.08 -22.86
C LYS A 321 2.43 11.94 -24.13
N PRO A 322 1.95 13.19 -24.05
CA PRO A 322 1.93 14.08 -25.19
C PRO A 322 3.38 14.42 -25.60
N THR A 323 3.62 14.52 -26.89
CA THR A 323 4.91 14.83 -27.47
C THR A 323 4.96 16.25 -28.03
N THR A 324 3.79 16.85 -28.29
CA THR A 324 3.67 18.22 -28.78
C THR A 324 2.79 19.08 -27.85
N PRO A 325 2.90 20.45 -27.95
CA PRO A 325 2.01 21.35 -27.22
C PRO A 325 0.53 21.12 -27.56
N GLU A 326 0.23 20.89 -28.84
CA GLU A 326 -1.13 20.66 -29.36
C GLU A 326 -1.73 19.37 -28.74
N GLU A 327 -0.98 18.27 -28.76
CA GLU A 327 -1.40 17.01 -28.11
C GLU A 327 -1.62 17.22 -26.60
N THR A 328 -0.81 18.07 -25.97
CA THR A 328 -0.96 18.41 -24.54
C THR A 328 -2.27 19.14 -24.28
N GLU A 329 -2.59 20.11 -25.13
CA GLU A 329 -3.82 20.89 -25.01
C GLU A 329 -5.06 20.04 -25.28
N GLU A 330 -5.08 19.25 -26.34
CA GLU A 330 -6.16 18.32 -26.65
C GLU A 330 -6.44 17.33 -25.52
N ARG A 331 -5.35 16.68 -25.02
CA ARG A 331 -5.45 15.76 -23.87
C ARG A 331 -6.02 16.44 -22.64
N THR A 332 -5.50 17.61 -22.31
CA THR A 332 -5.91 18.39 -21.13
C THR A 332 -7.36 18.82 -21.26
N SER A 333 -7.77 19.31 -22.41
CA SER A 333 -9.15 19.72 -22.70
C SER A 333 -10.12 18.54 -22.60
N TYR A 334 -9.75 17.39 -23.17
CA TYR A 334 -10.57 16.16 -23.11
C TYR A 334 -10.77 15.69 -21.67
N LEU A 335 -9.68 15.53 -20.92
CA LEU A 335 -9.74 15.06 -19.53
C LEU A 335 -10.48 16.04 -18.63
N LYS A 336 -10.36 17.36 -18.88
CA LYS A 336 -11.09 18.38 -18.14
C LYS A 336 -12.59 18.29 -18.37
N LYS A 337 -13.05 18.04 -19.61
CA LYS A 337 -14.49 17.85 -19.90
C LYS A 337 -15.07 16.67 -19.13
N LEU A 338 -14.35 15.53 -19.09
CA LEU A 338 -14.77 14.36 -18.31
C LEU A 338 -14.84 14.70 -16.81
N GLN A 339 -13.82 15.35 -16.29
CA GLN A 339 -13.72 15.78 -14.91
C GLN A 339 -14.90 16.72 -14.54
N ASP A 340 -15.16 17.77 -15.34
CA ASP A 340 -16.24 18.72 -15.10
C ASP A 340 -17.61 18.03 -15.12
N THR A 341 -17.77 16.99 -15.93
CA THR A 341 -19.01 16.20 -15.98
C THR A 341 -19.21 15.38 -14.71
N LEU A 342 -18.16 14.71 -14.24
CA LEU A 342 -18.20 13.94 -12.99
C LEU A 342 -18.36 14.85 -11.75
N ASP A 343 -17.73 16.02 -11.75
CA ASP A 343 -17.87 17.01 -10.68
C ASP A 343 -19.31 17.52 -10.59
N ARG A 344 -19.95 17.83 -11.73
CA ARG A 344 -21.37 18.24 -11.76
C ARG A 344 -22.28 17.14 -11.22
N ALA A 345 -22.04 15.90 -11.59
CA ALA A 345 -22.79 14.75 -11.07
C ALA A 345 -22.63 14.60 -9.54
N PHE A 346 -21.41 14.71 -9.05
CA PHE A 346 -21.13 14.68 -7.62
C PHE A 346 -21.83 15.81 -6.86
N ILE A 347 -21.74 17.05 -7.36
CA ILE A 347 -22.38 18.23 -6.74
C ILE A 347 -23.90 18.06 -6.73
N LYS A 348 -24.49 17.57 -7.83
CA LYS A 348 -25.94 17.28 -7.91
C LYS A 348 -26.35 16.30 -6.83
N GLY A 349 -25.69 15.14 -6.76
CA GLY A 349 -25.98 14.12 -5.76
C GLY A 349 -25.77 14.59 -4.31
N SER A 350 -24.73 15.42 -4.08
CA SER A 350 -24.49 16.02 -2.76
C SER A 350 -25.61 16.98 -2.32
N LYS A 351 -26.14 17.77 -3.25
CA LYS A 351 -27.28 18.65 -2.97
C LYS A 351 -28.56 17.85 -2.68
N GLU A 352 -28.81 16.80 -3.46
CA GLU A 352 -29.95 15.89 -3.23
C GLU A 352 -29.85 15.19 -1.89
N GLN A 353 -28.65 14.69 -1.52
CA GLN A 353 -28.40 14.07 -0.23
C GLN A 353 -28.61 15.04 0.93
N SER A 354 -28.13 16.28 0.80
CA SER A 354 -28.33 17.31 1.81
C SER A 354 -29.81 17.67 1.96
N ALA A 355 -30.54 17.80 0.85
CA ALA A 355 -31.98 18.07 0.88
C ALA A 355 -32.76 16.91 1.52
N LYS A 356 -32.37 15.65 1.22
CA LYS A 356 -32.97 14.48 1.84
C LYS A 356 -32.68 14.44 3.35
N GLN A 357 -31.43 14.69 3.76
CA GLN A 357 -31.07 14.78 5.19
C GLN A 357 -31.83 15.88 5.92
N TYR A 358 -32.03 17.05 5.28
CA TYR A 358 -32.77 18.13 5.86
C TYR A 358 -34.26 17.76 6.09
N ARG A 359 -34.90 17.06 5.13
CA ARG A 359 -36.30 16.63 5.24
C ARG A 359 -36.50 15.46 6.21
N GLU A 360 -35.63 14.44 6.13
CA GLU A 360 -35.79 13.18 6.86
C GLU A 360 -35.01 13.14 8.17
N GLY A 361 -33.99 14.00 8.33
CA GLY A 361 -33.10 14.00 9.48
C GLY A 361 -33.82 14.13 10.81
N PRO A 362 -34.74 15.09 10.98
CA PRO A 362 -35.54 15.21 12.21
C PRO A 362 -36.36 13.95 12.51
N LYS A 363 -37.00 13.38 11.50
CA LYS A 363 -37.77 12.14 11.64
C LYS A 363 -36.90 10.97 12.05
N ASN A 364 -35.77 10.76 11.37
CA ASN A 364 -34.81 9.68 11.66
C ASN A 364 -34.23 9.79 13.08
N ILE A 365 -33.99 11.01 13.55
CA ILE A 365 -33.58 11.25 14.94
C ILE A 365 -34.67 10.82 15.92
N LEU A 366 -35.91 11.22 15.66
CA LEU A 366 -37.05 10.86 16.51
C LEU A 366 -37.31 9.35 16.52
N ASP A 367 -37.26 8.69 15.35
CA ASP A 367 -37.39 7.24 15.24
C ASP A 367 -36.26 6.50 16.02
N SER A 368 -35.02 6.97 15.93
CA SER A 368 -33.89 6.42 16.70
C SER A 368 -34.06 6.60 18.21
N VAL A 369 -34.59 7.74 18.64
CA VAL A 369 -34.91 7.99 20.05
C VAL A 369 -36.01 7.05 20.53
N LEU A 370 -37.08 6.91 19.74
CA LEU A 370 -38.20 6.01 20.05
C LEU A 370 -37.75 4.56 20.18
N ASP A 371 -36.90 4.07 19.28
CA ASP A 371 -36.36 2.72 19.35
C ASP A 371 -35.46 2.51 20.58
N LYS A 372 -34.68 3.50 20.96
CA LYS A 372 -33.90 3.44 22.21
C LYS A 372 -34.79 3.40 23.45
N ILE A 373 -35.86 4.18 23.45
CA ILE A 373 -36.84 4.16 24.56
C ILE A 373 -37.55 2.80 24.68
N LYS A 374 -37.93 2.20 23.51
CA LYS A 374 -38.55 0.86 23.50
C LYS A 374 -37.66 -0.24 24.09
N ASN A 375 -36.34 -0.08 23.96
CA ASN A 375 -35.36 -1.03 24.49
C ASN A 375 -35.15 -0.91 26.00
N ILE A 376 -35.72 0.12 26.66
CA ILE A 376 -35.72 0.23 28.12
C ILE A 376 -36.83 -0.64 28.68
N HIS A 377 -36.46 -1.79 29.25
CA HIS A 377 -37.48 -2.74 29.76
C HIS A 377 -38.15 -2.25 31.06
N PRO A 378 -39.48 -2.18 31.11
CA PRO A 378 -40.20 -1.67 32.33
C PRO A 378 -39.81 -2.37 33.63
N ILE A 379 -39.44 -3.66 33.56
CA ILE A 379 -39.03 -4.44 34.75
C ILE A 379 -37.69 -3.92 35.29
N GLU A 380 -36.76 -3.51 34.41
CA GLU A 380 -35.47 -2.97 34.83
C GLU A 380 -35.67 -1.64 35.58
N LEU A 381 -36.58 -0.80 35.11
CA LEU A 381 -36.91 0.47 35.76
C LEU A 381 -37.55 0.24 37.16
N ARG A 382 -38.36 -0.80 37.31
CA ARG A 382 -39.00 -1.11 38.61
C ARG A 382 -38.00 -1.57 39.66
N ASN A 383 -36.93 -2.22 39.26
CA ASN A 383 -35.93 -2.80 40.15
C ASN A 383 -34.78 -1.85 40.52
N LEU A 384 -34.79 -0.62 40.01
CA LEU A 384 -33.76 0.38 40.32
C LEU A 384 -33.92 0.93 41.73
N PRO A 385 -32.82 1.34 42.40
CA PRO A 385 -32.85 2.11 43.62
C PRO A 385 -33.66 3.41 43.45
N GLU A 386 -34.32 3.86 44.54
CA GLU A 386 -35.24 5.01 44.47
C GLU A 386 -34.59 6.32 43.98
N GLY A 387 -33.32 6.57 44.36
CA GLY A 387 -32.55 7.70 43.85
C GLY A 387 -32.37 7.67 42.34
N SER A 388 -32.07 6.50 41.76
CA SER A 388 -31.92 6.31 40.31
C SER A 388 -33.26 6.43 39.59
N LYS A 389 -34.38 5.97 40.18
CA LYS A 389 -35.74 6.17 39.63
C LYS A 389 -36.05 7.65 39.47
N ASN A 390 -35.80 8.44 40.52
CA ASN A 390 -36.04 9.89 40.51
C ASN A 390 -35.20 10.60 39.46
N GLU A 391 -33.96 10.18 39.23
CA GLU A 391 -33.10 10.74 38.21
C GLU A 391 -33.63 10.41 36.79
N ILE A 392 -34.07 9.21 36.55
CA ILE A 392 -34.67 8.80 35.28
C ILE A 392 -35.98 9.57 35.01
N LEU A 393 -36.84 9.72 36.01
CA LEU A 393 -38.08 10.49 35.89
C LEU A 393 -37.78 11.94 35.47
N LYS A 394 -36.81 12.59 36.10
CA LYS A 394 -36.36 13.93 35.68
C LYS A 394 -35.84 13.97 34.25
N GLN A 395 -35.15 12.93 33.78
CA GLN A 395 -34.70 12.85 32.40
C GLN A 395 -35.87 12.69 31.43
N ILE A 396 -36.89 11.89 31.78
CA ILE A 396 -38.11 11.73 30.99
C ILE A 396 -38.85 13.06 30.86
N GLU A 397 -39.10 13.75 31.96
CA GLU A 397 -39.74 15.08 31.97
C GLU A 397 -38.98 16.10 31.11
N ARG A 398 -37.63 16.04 31.17
CA ARG A 398 -36.78 16.92 30.31
C ARG A 398 -36.90 16.58 28.85
N ILE A 399 -37.02 15.31 28.47
CA ILE A 399 -37.23 14.85 27.10
C ILE A 399 -38.62 15.29 26.61
N GLU A 400 -39.66 15.08 27.40
CA GLU A 400 -41.03 15.50 27.10
C GLU A 400 -41.14 17.01 26.86
N GLY A 401 -40.58 17.82 27.76
CA GLY A 401 -40.56 19.29 27.58
C GLY A 401 -39.86 19.74 26.32
N LYS A 402 -38.74 19.05 25.95
CA LYS A 402 -38.04 19.34 24.69
C LYS A 402 -38.82 18.89 23.46
N LEU A 403 -39.56 17.79 23.51
CA LEU A 403 -40.41 17.31 22.43
C LEU A 403 -41.60 18.26 22.21
N GLU A 404 -42.26 18.70 23.30
CA GLU A 404 -43.35 19.67 23.24
C GLU A 404 -42.90 21.01 22.63
N ALA A 405 -41.77 21.54 23.03
CA ALA A 405 -41.18 22.74 22.42
C ALA A 405 -40.93 22.59 20.92
N ARG A 406 -40.49 21.43 20.44
CA ARG A 406 -40.28 21.13 19.03
C ARG A 406 -41.60 20.99 18.26
N LYS A 407 -42.60 20.34 18.88
CA LYS A 407 -43.97 20.21 18.33
C LYS A 407 -44.57 21.60 18.09
N LYS A 408 -44.51 22.45 19.11
CA LYS A 408 -45.00 23.83 19.00
C LYS A 408 -44.33 24.60 17.86
N ALA A 409 -42.98 24.47 17.72
CA ALA A 409 -42.27 25.12 16.61
C ALA A 409 -42.66 24.59 15.21
N CYS A 410 -43.13 23.33 15.10
CA CYS A 410 -43.65 22.80 13.84
C CYS A 410 -45.10 23.32 13.57
N ASP A 411 -45.88 23.49 14.62
CA ASP A 411 -47.29 23.97 14.48
C ASP A 411 -47.34 25.49 14.16
N ASP A 412 -46.41 26.30 14.72
CA ASP A 412 -46.32 27.73 14.49
C ASP A 412 -45.92 28.10 13.01
N ASP A 413 -45.22 27.19 12.29
CA ASP A 413 -44.89 27.37 10.87
C ASP A 413 -46.00 26.90 9.90
N LEU A 414 -47.06 26.24 10.41
CA LEU A 414 -48.18 25.74 9.63
C LEU A 414 -49.41 26.68 9.71
N ALA A 415 -49.38 27.72 10.54
CA ALA A 415 -50.39 28.77 10.72
C ALA A 415 -50.03 30.05 9.93
#